data_0125204f397d2d33a41576b6eb919f3d
#
_entry.id   0125204f397d2d33a41576b6eb919f3d
#
_cell.length_a   1.000
_cell.length_b   1.000
_cell.length_c   1.000
_cell.angle_alpha   90.00
_cell.angle_beta   90.00
_cell.angle_gamma   90.00
#
_symmetry.space_group_name_H-M   'P 1'
#
loop_
_entity.id
_entity.type
_entity.pdbx_description
1 polymer ?
#
loop_
_entity_poly.entity_id
_entity_poly.type
_entity_poly.pdbx_seq_one_letter_code
_entity_poly.pdbx_strand_id
1 'polypeptide(L)'
;MKNSNLFLLINMLSGMGYSLAAPLFPSLGKPGELTEEILGWIISTYSLAGCLLTPFVPYLTNKYPRVTLLIISTFLEAVCTFLYGFLNYLDDNYYILIIVIFALRIIHGTCSAIIGVLVYSLTISLTDESEVELALGSLEIAWSVGTSTGPLFASFFYNFGGYSLPFLFLGGILFISVFLANQIHSEKLNEENDDEEQNPSFIRFLKYPKIFLILIGFIIVMILASFYFPCLTNHLKNNYSLSTSVSSLFFVIPIASYILILQFLDYLTSKFGLYSIYSFGLIVSTLSPLFLYPCPPIPRFIPCIVFGFLLNGIGQAPVFIPGLVALSNNIRKIDVNINELIANDISSAVNTLTIYIGEFVGPIIGGFLSFKYDFKYCCFFMFIIGATFTGIFIGCFLGQIKDEVAHLFKGKENDVQIYENETSFREGLINSQIMSKSLQINAETSWHFKFEVLSSRRNRTVKRRGTIKNTSLNHNFSHSLLSSIN
;
A
#
# COMPACT_ATOMS: atom_id res chain seq x y z
N MET A 1 21.92 -8.87 7.83
CA MET A 1 20.79 -8.70 6.90
C MET A 1 21.25 -7.67 5.88
N LYS A 2 20.97 -7.81 4.57
CA LYS A 2 21.21 -6.69 3.65
C LYS A 2 20.31 -5.53 4.07
N ASN A 3 20.80 -4.29 4.01
CA ASN A 3 20.06 -3.09 4.43
C ASN A 3 18.67 -3.00 3.74
N SER A 4 18.58 -3.40 2.46
CA SER A 4 17.34 -3.47 1.71
C SER A 4 16.25 -4.33 2.39
N ASN A 5 16.59 -5.53 2.90
CA ASN A 5 15.60 -6.38 3.58
C ASN A 5 15.08 -5.77 4.89
N LEU A 6 15.89 -4.94 5.53
CA LEU A 6 15.48 -4.25 6.75
C LEU A 6 14.50 -3.10 6.42
N PHE A 7 14.73 -2.36 5.33
CA PHE A 7 13.80 -1.33 4.87
C PHE A 7 12.44 -1.92 4.48
N LEU A 8 12.44 -3.07 3.78
CA LEU A 8 11.21 -3.81 3.48
C LEU A 8 10.47 -4.22 4.76
N LEU A 9 11.20 -4.72 5.77
CA LEU A 9 10.61 -5.11 7.05
C LEU A 9 10.00 -3.91 7.79
N ILE A 10 10.72 -2.78 7.89
CA ILE A 10 10.24 -1.57 8.56
C ILE A 10 8.98 -1.05 7.84
N ASN A 11 9.01 -0.96 6.51
CA ASN A 11 7.87 -0.49 5.71
C ASN A 11 6.63 -1.40 5.87
N MET A 12 6.83 -2.72 5.90
CA MET A 12 5.76 -3.69 6.16
C MET A 12 5.17 -3.54 7.56
N LEU A 13 6.02 -3.40 8.59
CA LEU A 13 5.55 -3.26 9.97
C LEU A 13 4.82 -1.93 10.21
N SER A 14 5.27 -0.84 9.58
CA SER A 14 4.58 0.45 9.60
C SER A 14 3.19 0.34 8.95
N GLY A 15 3.07 -0.33 7.80
CA GLY A 15 1.77 -0.64 7.18
C GLY A 15 0.85 -1.46 8.08
N MET A 16 1.38 -2.44 8.82
CA MET A 16 0.61 -3.19 9.82
C MET A 16 0.11 -2.29 10.94
N GLY A 17 0.96 -1.39 11.48
CA GLY A 17 0.61 -0.45 12.53
C GLY A 17 -0.52 0.50 12.12
N TYR A 18 -0.47 1.00 10.90
CA TYR A 18 -1.53 1.82 10.30
C TYR A 18 -2.88 1.09 10.29
N SER A 19 -2.91 -0.13 9.78
CA SER A 19 -4.15 -0.87 9.50
C SER A 19 -4.80 -1.52 10.72
N LEU A 20 -4.06 -1.68 11.84
CA LEU A 20 -4.58 -2.20 13.11
C LEU A 20 -5.64 -1.29 13.76
N ALA A 21 -5.57 0.02 13.54
CA ALA A 21 -6.39 0.99 14.23
C ALA A 21 -7.89 0.87 13.89
N ALA A 22 -8.21 0.76 12.60
CA ALA A 22 -9.59 0.76 12.13
C ALA A 22 -10.45 -0.37 12.73
N PRO A 23 -10.01 -1.64 12.78
CA PRO A 23 -10.82 -2.70 13.38
C PRO A 23 -10.85 -2.69 14.91
N LEU A 24 -9.84 -2.15 15.59
CA LEU A 24 -9.68 -2.29 17.04
C LEU A 24 -10.15 -1.06 17.85
N PHE A 25 -9.95 0.16 17.35
CA PHE A 25 -10.34 1.37 18.09
C PHE A 25 -11.84 1.45 18.43
N PRO A 26 -12.79 0.94 17.59
CA PRO A 26 -14.18 0.89 17.97
C PRO A 26 -14.51 0.02 19.22
N SER A 27 -13.56 -0.78 19.71
CA SER A 27 -13.71 -1.58 20.92
C SER A 27 -13.21 -0.89 22.20
N LEU A 28 -12.68 0.34 22.10
CA LEU A 28 -12.24 1.16 23.23
C LEU A 28 -13.40 1.93 23.89
N GLY A 29 -13.20 2.29 25.14
CA GLY A 29 -14.13 3.11 25.91
C GLY A 29 -15.36 2.34 26.38
N LYS A 30 -16.18 3.02 27.21
CA LYS A 30 -17.47 2.47 27.60
C LYS A 30 -18.45 2.49 26.41
N PRO A 31 -19.39 1.57 26.34
CA PRO A 31 -20.35 1.52 25.24
C PRO A 31 -21.05 2.88 25.04
N GLY A 32 -20.91 3.47 23.85
CA GLY A 32 -21.53 4.74 23.47
C GLY A 32 -20.68 6.01 23.73
N GLU A 33 -19.53 5.92 24.41
CA GLU A 33 -18.63 7.07 24.63
C GLU A 33 -17.82 7.43 23.38
N LEU A 34 -17.21 6.45 22.71
CA LEU A 34 -16.53 6.66 21.44
C LEU A 34 -17.53 6.53 20.29
N THR A 35 -18.11 7.67 19.91
CA THR A 35 -19.03 7.72 18.77
C THR A 35 -18.28 7.49 17.45
N GLU A 36 -19.00 7.05 16.42
CA GLU A 36 -18.42 6.85 15.09
C GLU A 36 -17.83 8.14 14.50
N GLU A 37 -18.42 9.29 14.83
CA GLU A 37 -17.90 10.61 14.48
C GLU A 37 -16.51 10.84 15.09
N ILE A 38 -16.35 10.59 16.40
CA ILE A 38 -15.06 10.75 17.10
C ILE A 38 -14.02 9.76 16.54
N LEU A 39 -14.41 8.51 16.31
CA LEU A 39 -13.57 7.51 15.67
C LEU A 39 -13.13 7.95 14.27
N GLY A 40 -14.01 8.59 13.51
CA GLY A 40 -13.68 9.18 12.21
C GLY A 40 -12.56 10.21 12.32
N TRP A 41 -12.64 11.14 13.27
CA TRP A 41 -11.60 12.12 13.53
C TRP A 41 -10.28 11.47 13.99
N ILE A 42 -10.35 10.51 14.91
CA ILE A 42 -9.18 9.79 15.44
C ILE A 42 -8.43 9.06 14.30
N ILE A 43 -9.15 8.33 13.46
CA ILE A 43 -8.56 7.58 12.35
C ILE A 43 -7.93 8.54 11.34
N SER A 44 -8.64 9.61 10.98
CA SER A 44 -8.20 10.60 10.01
C SER A 44 -6.99 11.43 10.45
N THR A 45 -6.80 11.62 11.75
CA THR A 45 -5.70 12.42 12.30
C THR A 45 -4.33 11.87 11.88
N TYR A 46 -4.19 10.57 11.73
CA TYR A 46 -2.96 9.94 11.23
C TYR A 46 -2.63 10.42 9.81
N SER A 47 -3.57 10.34 8.88
CA SER A 47 -3.36 10.72 7.49
C SER A 47 -3.19 12.23 7.34
N LEU A 48 -3.87 13.04 8.19
CA LEU A 48 -3.66 14.48 8.25
C LEU A 48 -2.22 14.81 8.67
N ALA A 49 -1.73 14.19 9.74
CA ALA A 49 -0.36 14.42 10.23
C ALA A 49 0.67 14.03 9.17
N GLY A 50 0.49 12.89 8.51
CA GLY A 50 1.34 12.45 7.40
C GLY A 50 1.32 13.43 6.22
N CYS A 51 0.14 13.85 5.78
CA CYS A 51 -0.03 14.81 4.68
C CYS A 51 0.67 16.14 4.96
N LEU A 52 0.52 16.67 6.18
CA LEU A 52 1.13 17.95 6.56
C LEU A 52 2.66 17.86 6.69
N LEU A 53 3.18 16.72 7.17
CA LEU A 53 4.61 16.60 7.40
C LEU A 53 5.41 16.19 6.16
N THR A 54 4.86 15.39 5.27
CA THR A 54 5.56 14.88 4.08
C THR A 54 6.35 15.96 3.32
N PRO A 55 5.82 17.17 3.04
CA PRO A 55 6.57 18.23 2.36
C PRO A 55 7.78 18.77 3.14
N PHE A 56 7.81 18.56 4.48
CA PHE A 56 8.90 19.05 5.33
C PHE A 56 9.99 17.99 5.56
N VAL A 57 9.79 16.74 5.16
CA VAL A 57 10.78 15.67 5.34
C VAL A 57 12.10 15.99 4.63
N PRO A 58 12.14 16.53 3.38
CA PRO A 58 13.40 16.93 2.75
C PRO A 58 14.19 17.95 3.57
N TYR A 59 13.52 18.92 4.19
CA TYR A 59 14.18 19.87 5.10
C TYR A 59 14.80 19.20 6.33
N LEU A 60 14.13 18.18 6.88
CA LEU A 60 14.68 17.40 8.01
C LEU A 60 15.89 16.58 7.58
N THR A 61 15.88 15.99 6.38
CA THR A 61 16.99 15.17 5.86
C THR A 61 18.24 16.00 5.53
N ASN A 62 18.07 17.28 5.20
CA ASN A 62 19.19 18.22 5.03
C ASN A 62 19.86 18.60 6.36
N LYS A 63 19.12 18.51 7.47
CA LYS A 63 19.60 18.92 8.78
C LYS A 63 20.13 17.75 9.63
N TYR A 64 19.59 16.57 9.45
CA TYR A 64 19.89 15.39 10.25
C TYR A 64 20.21 14.18 9.37
N PRO A 65 21.14 13.30 9.77
CA PRO A 65 21.46 12.09 9.01
C PRO A 65 20.21 11.23 8.78
N ARG A 66 19.99 10.77 7.54
CA ARG A 66 18.81 10.01 7.12
C ARG A 66 18.58 8.75 7.95
N VAL A 67 19.67 8.00 8.23
CA VAL A 67 19.60 6.77 9.06
C VAL A 67 19.18 7.08 10.50
N THR A 68 19.71 8.18 11.07
CA THR A 68 19.32 8.61 12.42
C THR A 68 17.84 8.99 12.49
N LEU A 69 17.34 9.74 11.50
CA LEU A 69 15.92 10.07 11.41
C LEU A 69 15.05 8.81 11.26
N LEU A 70 15.48 7.84 10.44
CA LEU A 70 14.77 6.57 10.29
C LEU A 70 14.68 5.82 11.63
N ILE A 71 15.79 5.71 12.36
CA ILE A 71 15.85 5.04 13.67
C ILE A 71 14.93 5.73 14.68
N ILE A 72 15.00 7.07 14.79
CA ILE A 72 14.17 7.84 15.72
C ILE A 72 12.68 7.69 15.37
N SER A 73 12.32 7.82 14.08
CA SER A 73 10.93 7.71 13.65
C SER A 73 10.37 6.30 13.85
N THR A 74 11.15 5.26 13.55
CA THR A 74 10.74 3.86 13.80
C THR A 74 10.63 3.59 15.30
N PHE A 75 11.51 4.15 16.13
CA PHE A 75 11.42 4.04 17.58
C PHE A 75 10.14 4.70 18.12
N LEU A 76 9.85 5.93 17.70
CA LEU A 76 8.64 6.63 18.13
C LEU A 76 7.37 5.93 17.63
N GLU A 77 7.37 5.37 16.42
CA GLU A 77 6.28 4.56 15.91
C GLU A 77 6.08 3.30 16.75
N ALA A 78 7.17 2.62 17.13
CA ALA A 78 7.12 1.47 18.04
C ALA A 78 6.53 1.83 19.40
N VAL A 79 6.95 2.97 19.98
CA VAL A 79 6.39 3.49 21.23
C VAL A 79 4.90 3.78 21.10
N CYS A 80 4.48 4.48 20.04
CA CYS A 80 3.07 4.77 19.81
C CYS A 80 2.23 3.49 19.65
N THR A 81 2.72 2.54 18.85
CA THR A 81 2.03 1.26 18.62
C THR A 81 1.92 0.48 19.94
N PHE A 82 2.98 0.43 20.73
CA PHE A 82 2.99 -0.23 22.03
C PHE A 82 2.02 0.45 23.02
N LEU A 83 2.02 1.78 23.07
CA LEU A 83 1.15 2.56 23.95
C LEU A 83 -0.33 2.43 23.58
N TYR A 84 -0.68 2.21 22.30
CA TYR A 84 -2.07 1.89 21.95
C TYR A 84 -2.61 0.67 22.71
N GLY A 85 -1.76 -0.30 23.03
CA GLY A 85 -2.16 -1.48 23.83
C GLY A 85 -2.59 -1.18 25.26
N PHE A 86 -2.29 0.02 25.79
CA PHE A 86 -2.65 0.44 27.13
C PHE A 86 -3.86 1.40 27.17
N LEU A 87 -4.42 1.78 26.02
CA LEU A 87 -5.54 2.72 25.98
C LEU A 87 -6.79 2.21 26.71
N ASN A 88 -7.02 0.91 26.75
CA ASN A 88 -8.13 0.31 27.48
C ASN A 88 -8.05 0.52 29.02
N TYR A 89 -6.87 0.83 29.57
CA TYR A 89 -6.75 1.20 30.97
C TYR A 89 -7.21 2.64 31.26
N LEU A 90 -7.45 3.43 30.23
CA LEU A 90 -7.95 4.80 30.31
C LEU A 90 -9.47 4.89 30.09
N ASP A 91 -10.16 3.75 29.90
CA ASP A 91 -11.61 3.69 29.61
C ASP A 91 -12.48 4.37 30.68
N ASP A 92 -11.98 4.46 31.92
CA ASP A 92 -12.70 5.16 33.00
C ASP A 92 -12.63 6.69 32.90
N ASN A 93 -11.69 7.25 32.12
CA ASN A 93 -11.52 8.69 31.94
C ASN A 93 -11.56 9.08 30.47
N TYR A 94 -12.74 9.30 29.97
CA TYR A 94 -13.03 9.66 28.58
C TYR A 94 -12.15 10.79 28.02
N TYR A 95 -11.99 11.90 28.75
CA TYR A 95 -11.21 13.05 28.27
C TYR A 95 -9.72 12.72 28.12
N ILE A 96 -9.16 11.99 29.07
CA ILE A 96 -7.77 11.56 28.99
C ILE A 96 -7.60 10.57 27.84
N LEU A 97 -8.49 9.61 27.68
CA LEU A 97 -8.46 8.66 26.55
C LEU A 97 -8.43 9.40 25.21
N ILE A 98 -9.33 10.37 24.99
CA ILE A 98 -9.40 11.15 23.76
C ILE A 98 -8.12 11.93 23.50
N ILE A 99 -7.60 12.65 24.50
CA ILE A 99 -6.39 13.44 24.35
C ILE A 99 -5.19 12.55 24.00
N VAL A 100 -5.04 11.43 24.71
CA VAL A 100 -3.91 10.51 24.51
C VAL A 100 -3.98 9.85 23.13
N ILE A 101 -5.16 9.38 22.71
CA ILE A 101 -5.31 8.71 21.41
C ILE A 101 -5.03 9.68 20.25
N PHE A 102 -5.52 10.93 20.31
CA PHE A 102 -5.19 11.94 19.30
C PHE A 102 -3.71 12.27 19.26
N ALA A 103 -3.07 12.46 20.42
CA ALA A 103 -1.64 12.73 20.50
C ALA A 103 -0.81 11.58 19.89
N LEU A 104 -1.15 10.33 20.24
CA LEU A 104 -0.49 9.16 19.67
C LEU A 104 -0.73 9.05 18.15
N ARG A 105 -1.92 9.36 17.65
CA ARG A 105 -2.23 9.34 16.21
C ARG A 105 -1.43 10.39 15.43
N ILE A 106 -1.27 11.61 15.99
CA ILE A 106 -0.44 12.65 15.38
C ILE A 106 1.02 12.19 15.30
N ILE A 107 1.58 11.70 16.41
CA ILE A 107 2.97 11.24 16.44
C ILE A 107 3.16 10.05 15.49
N HIS A 108 2.27 9.07 15.52
CA HIS A 108 2.33 7.89 14.67
C HIS A 108 2.27 8.27 13.18
N GLY A 109 1.31 9.10 12.74
CA GLY A 109 1.19 9.54 11.35
C GLY A 109 2.41 10.36 10.89
N THR A 110 2.95 11.21 11.77
CA THR A 110 4.18 11.96 11.53
C THR A 110 5.37 11.03 11.31
N CYS A 111 5.56 10.05 12.20
CA CYS A 111 6.65 9.08 12.11
C CYS A 111 6.55 8.21 10.85
N SER A 112 5.36 7.72 10.54
CA SER A 112 5.13 6.90 9.37
C SER A 112 5.41 7.64 8.05
N ALA A 113 5.07 8.94 7.97
CA ALA A 113 5.42 9.77 6.83
C ALA A 113 6.93 9.92 6.65
N ILE A 114 7.68 10.14 7.76
CA ILE A 114 9.14 10.22 7.72
C ILE A 114 9.72 8.86 7.29
N ILE A 115 9.27 7.76 7.87
CA ILE A 115 9.71 6.40 7.53
C ILE A 115 9.46 6.14 6.04
N GLY A 116 8.24 6.43 5.55
CA GLY A 116 7.88 6.27 4.15
C GLY A 116 8.89 6.96 3.22
N VAL A 117 9.12 8.27 3.40
CA VAL A 117 10.08 9.01 2.56
C VAL A 117 11.49 8.46 2.68
N LEU A 118 11.95 8.13 3.90
CA LEU A 118 13.32 7.70 4.14
C LEU A 118 13.62 6.31 3.59
N VAL A 119 12.71 5.33 3.73
CA VAL A 119 12.96 3.98 3.20
C VAL A 119 13.05 3.99 1.68
N TYR A 120 12.27 4.83 0.98
CA TYR A 120 12.38 5.02 -0.47
C TYR A 120 13.71 5.69 -0.83
N SER A 121 14.02 6.83 -0.20
CA SER A 121 15.26 7.57 -0.45
C SER A 121 16.51 6.74 -0.19
N LEU A 122 16.59 6.04 0.95
CA LEU A 122 17.73 5.17 1.29
C LEU A 122 17.82 3.95 0.37
N THR A 123 16.70 3.42 -0.10
CA THR A 123 16.69 2.32 -1.06
C THR A 123 17.29 2.76 -2.39
N ILE A 124 16.90 3.94 -2.90
CA ILE A 124 17.48 4.51 -4.12
C ILE A 124 19.00 4.68 -3.97
N SER A 125 19.45 5.27 -2.86
CA SER A 125 20.88 5.53 -2.61
C SER A 125 21.76 4.27 -2.47
N LEU A 126 21.15 3.11 -2.16
CA LEU A 126 21.86 1.85 -1.92
C LEU A 126 21.75 0.83 -3.05
N THR A 127 20.93 1.14 -4.06
CA THR A 127 20.61 0.21 -5.16
C THR A 127 21.24 0.73 -6.45
N ASP A 128 21.82 -0.16 -7.26
CA ASP A 128 22.35 0.18 -8.57
C ASP A 128 21.21 0.68 -9.48
N GLU A 129 21.51 1.65 -10.37
CA GLU A 129 20.50 2.30 -11.23
C GLU A 129 19.59 1.32 -11.97
N SER A 130 20.14 0.19 -12.43
CA SER A 130 19.39 -0.85 -13.14
C SER A 130 18.40 -1.64 -12.28
N GLU A 131 18.50 -1.57 -10.95
CA GLU A 131 17.68 -2.33 -10.02
C GLU A 131 16.75 -1.44 -9.15
N VAL A 132 16.83 -0.11 -9.29
CA VAL A 132 16.09 0.85 -8.46
C VAL A 132 14.58 0.63 -8.58
N GLU A 133 14.04 0.51 -9.80
CA GLU A 133 12.59 0.31 -10.01
C GLU A 133 12.08 -0.94 -9.30
N LEU A 134 12.85 -2.02 -9.37
CA LEU A 134 12.55 -3.28 -8.75
C LEU A 134 12.56 -3.18 -7.21
N ALA A 135 13.54 -2.46 -6.67
CA ALA A 135 13.66 -2.22 -5.25
C ALA A 135 12.50 -1.36 -4.71
N LEU A 136 12.11 -0.32 -5.44
CA LEU A 136 10.96 0.52 -5.09
C LEU A 136 9.64 -0.25 -5.17
N GLY A 137 9.45 -1.06 -6.22
CA GLY A 137 8.30 -1.96 -6.32
C GLY A 137 8.20 -2.94 -5.15
N SER A 138 9.35 -3.43 -4.65
CA SER A 138 9.40 -4.29 -3.47
C SER A 138 8.96 -3.58 -2.18
N LEU A 139 9.25 -2.28 -2.04
CA LEU A 139 8.78 -1.47 -0.91
C LEU A 139 7.25 -1.29 -0.93
N GLU A 140 6.67 -1.04 -2.12
CA GLU A 140 5.21 -0.96 -2.29
C GLU A 140 4.52 -2.28 -1.93
N ILE A 141 5.09 -3.39 -2.36
CA ILE A 141 4.60 -4.73 -1.98
C ILE A 141 4.69 -4.92 -0.47
N ALA A 142 5.81 -4.54 0.16
CA ALA A 142 6.00 -4.67 1.60
C ALA A 142 4.94 -3.86 2.38
N TRP A 143 4.68 -2.62 1.98
CA TRP A 143 3.61 -1.78 2.56
C TRP A 143 2.23 -2.43 2.39
N SER A 144 1.90 -2.90 1.17
CA SER A 144 0.63 -3.55 0.86
C SER A 144 0.42 -4.84 1.64
N VAL A 145 1.47 -5.65 1.79
CA VAL A 145 1.45 -6.85 2.64
C VAL A 145 1.24 -6.47 4.09
N GLY A 146 1.91 -5.43 4.59
CA GLY A 146 1.73 -4.93 5.95
C GLY A 146 0.29 -4.51 6.22
N THR A 147 -0.26 -3.65 5.39
CA THR A 147 -1.65 -3.18 5.53
C THR A 147 -2.68 -4.30 5.42
N SER A 148 -2.41 -5.33 4.61
CA SER A 148 -3.26 -6.52 4.48
C SER A 148 -3.20 -7.42 5.70
N THR A 149 -2.01 -7.62 6.24
CA THR A 149 -1.79 -8.55 7.35
C THR A 149 -2.17 -7.95 8.71
N GLY A 150 -2.22 -6.62 8.85
CA GLY A 150 -2.60 -5.96 10.09
C GLY A 150 -3.96 -6.40 10.65
N PRO A 151 -5.06 -6.34 9.89
CA PRO A 151 -6.36 -6.84 10.35
C PRO A 151 -6.42 -8.35 10.64
N LEU A 152 -5.65 -9.18 9.90
CA LEU A 152 -5.49 -10.60 10.22
C LEU A 152 -4.80 -10.78 11.57
N PHE A 153 -3.74 -10.02 11.77
CA PHE A 153 -2.98 -9.98 13.03
C PHE A 153 -3.87 -9.51 14.19
N ALA A 154 -4.66 -8.46 13.96
CA ALA A 154 -5.67 -7.99 14.91
C ALA A 154 -6.65 -9.10 15.28
N SER A 155 -7.24 -9.77 14.28
CA SER A 155 -8.20 -10.86 14.49
C SER A 155 -7.59 -12.00 15.31
N PHE A 156 -6.39 -12.44 14.96
CA PHE A 156 -5.71 -13.55 15.61
C PHE A 156 -5.39 -13.23 17.08
N PHE A 157 -4.66 -12.16 17.35
CA PHE A 157 -4.19 -11.84 18.70
C PHE A 157 -5.30 -11.33 19.62
N TYR A 158 -6.36 -10.70 19.06
CA TYR A 158 -7.51 -10.27 19.86
C TYR A 158 -8.20 -11.45 20.57
N ASN A 159 -8.25 -12.61 19.94
CA ASN A 159 -8.85 -13.82 20.52
C ASN A 159 -8.07 -14.36 21.73
N PHE A 160 -6.75 -14.13 21.82
CA PHE A 160 -5.90 -14.62 22.90
C PHE A 160 -5.77 -13.65 24.07
N GLY A 161 -5.73 -12.35 23.80
CA GLY A 161 -5.42 -11.34 24.81
C GLY A 161 -6.24 -10.04 24.69
N GLY A 162 -7.36 -10.09 23.97
CA GLY A 162 -8.24 -8.93 23.78
C GLY A 162 -7.59 -7.78 23.05
N TYR A 163 -8.03 -6.57 23.38
CA TYR A 163 -7.62 -5.33 22.72
C TYR A 163 -6.11 -5.07 22.76
N SER A 164 -5.48 -5.30 23.89
CA SER A 164 -4.09 -4.92 24.16
C SER A 164 -3.07 -5.72 23.36
N LEU A 165 -3.30 -7.04 23.23
CA LEU A 165 -2.28 -7.98 22.76
C LEU A 165 -1.79 -7.69 21.33
N PRO A 166 -2.63 -7.39 20.33
CA PRO A 166 -2.17 -7.06 18.98
C PRO A 166 -1.18 -5.89 18.97
N PHE A 167 -1.47 -4.83 19.70
CA PHE A 167 -0.64 -3.62 19.74
C PHE A 167 0.68 -3.86 20.50
N LEU A 168 0.64 -4.54 21.65
CA LEU A 168 1.83 -4.86 22.42
C LEU A 168 2.79 -5.76 21.65
N PHE A 169 2.26 -6.75 20.94
CA PHE A 169 3.07 -7.68 20.16
C PHE A 169 3.69 -7.00 18.94
N LEU A 170 2.91 -6.23 18.18
CA LEU A 170 3.42 -5.49 17.02
C LEU A 170 4.42 -4.40 17.45
N GLY A 171 4.13 -3.66 18.51
CA GLY A 171 5.06 -2.69 19.08
C GLY A 171 6.38 -3.33 19.51
N GLY A 172 6.33 -4.53 20.11
CA GLY A 172 7.50 -5.33 20.44
C GLY A 172 8.34 -5.71 19.21
N ILE A 173 7.71 -6.13 18.12
CA ILE A 173 8.41 -6.42 16.86
C ILE A 173 9.03 -5.16 16.24
N LEU A 174 8.32 -4.02 16.30
CA LEU A 174 8.85 -2.74 15.86
C LEU A 174 10.08 -2.33 16.67
N PHE A 175 10.12 -2.52 18.00
CA PHE A 175 11.32 -2.29 18.81
C PHE A 175 12.50 -3.16 18.38
N ILE A 176 12.25 -4.42 18.03
CA ILE A 176 13.30 -5.29 17.47
C ILE A 176 13.82 -4.72 16.13
N SER A 177 12.94 -4.21 15.26
CA SER A 177 13.35 -3.60 13.99
C SER A 177 14.21 -2.35 14.19
N VAL A 178 13.94 -1.53 15.23
CA VAL A 178 14.78 -0.40 15.63
C VAL A 178 16.19 -0.85 16.02
N PHE A 179 16.29 -1.90 16.85
CA PHE A 179 17.58 -2.45 17.23
C PHE A 179 18.38 -2.95 16.03
N LEU A 180 17.70 -3.58 15.05
CA LEU A 180 18.32 -4.00 13.79
C LEU A 180 18.74 -2.81 12.94
N ALA A 181 17.94 -1.73 12.90
CA ALA A 181 18.25 -0.51 12.15
C ALA A 181 19.47 0.22 12.71
N ASN A 182 19.71 0.15 14.02
CA ASN A 182 20.90 0.73 14.64
C ASN A 182 22.21 0.04 14.22
N GLN A 183 22.14 -1.13 13.58
CA GLN A 183 23.31 -1.84 13.05
C GLN A 183 23.65 -1.42 11.61
N ILE A 184 22.90 -0.49 11.00
CA ILE A 184 23.18 0.03 9.66
C ILE A 184 24.44 0.91 9.76
N HIS A 185 25.51 0.51 9.03
CA HIS A 185 26.70 1.33 8.93
C HIS A 185 26.44 2.55 8.03
N SER A 186 26.51 3.73 8.63
CA SER A 186 26.04 4.98 8.03
C SER A 186 27.07 5.69 7.12
N GLU A 187 28.29 5.17 6.96
CA GLU A 187 29.39 5.91 6.30
C GLU A 187 29.12 6.23 4.82
N LYS A 188 28.39 5.37 4.10
CA LYS A 188 28.04 5.59 2.68
C LYS A 188 26.69 6.30 2.45
N LEU A 189 25.89 6.51 3.51
CA LEU A 189 24.51 6.94 3.39
C LEU A 189 24.29 8.43 3.68
N ASN A 190 25.36 9.12 4.09
CA ASN A 190 25.34 10.54 4.40
C ASN A 190 26.09 11.40 3.35
N GLU A 191 26.54 10.80 2.22
CA GLU A 191 27.06 11.58 1.11
C GLU A 191 25.91 12.37 0.49
N GLU A 192 26.00 13.68 0.62
CA GLU A 192 25.07 14.66 0.06
C GLU A 192 25.08 14.50 -1.48
N ASN A 193 23.94 14.15 -2.05
CA ASN A 193 23.69 14.41 -3.45
C ASN A 193 23.37 15.91 -3.55
N ASP A 194 24.39 16.73 -3.82
CA ASP A 194 24.28 18.18 -4.09
C ASP A 194 23.55 18.49 -5.41
N ASP A 195 23.05 17.50 -6.12
CA ASP A 195 22.22 17.71 -7.30
C ASP A 195 20.78 18.04 -6.88
N GLU A 196 20.55 19.30 -6.47
CA GLU A 196 19.25 19.95 -6.53
C GLU A 196 18.80 20.00 -8.01
N GLU A 197 18.38 18.90 -8.59
CA GLU A 197 17.50 18.96 -9.73
C GLU A 197 16.22 19.65 -9.25
N GLN A 198 16.02 20.90 -9.72
CA GLN A 198 14.82 21.69 -9.45
C GLN A 198 13.61 20.93 -9.97
N ASN A 199 13.05 20.07 -9.14
CA ASN A 199 11.80 19.39 -9.45
C ASN A 199 10.71 20.45 -9.68
N PRO A 200 10.17 20.57 -10.88
CA PRO A 200 9.20 21.59 -11.19
C PRO A 200 7.99 21.43 -10.29
N SER A 201 7.57 22.52 -9.65
CA SER A 201 6.41 22.50 -8.75
C SER A 201 5.18 21.90 -9.46
N PHE A 202 4.64 20.79 -8.92
CA PHE A 202 3.46 20.12 -9.48
C PHE A 202 2.22 21.03 -9.51
N ILE A 203 2.18 22.08 -8.67
CA ILE A 203 1.06 23.02 -8.55
C ILE A 203 0.70 23.64 -9.91
N ARG A 204 1.70 23.84 -10.79
CA ARG A 204 1.44 24.39 -12.14
C ARG A 204 0.56 23.47 -13.00
N PHE A 205 0.59 22.15 -12.77
CA PHE A 205 -0.17 21.17 -13.54
C PHE A 205 -1.63 21.05 -13.09
N LEU A 206 -1.95 21.48 -11.86
CA LEU A 206 -3.33 21.50 -11.34
C LEU A 206 -4.27 22.40 -12.13
N LYS A 207 -3.74 23.35 -12.90
CA LYS A 207 -4.53 24.24 -13.77
C LYS A 207 -5.17 23.51 -14.96
N TYR A 208 -4.67 22.31 -15.28
CA TYR A 208 -5.16 21.55 -16.43
C TYR A 208 -6.33 20.62 -16.03
N PRO A 209 -7.53 20.78 -16.63
CA PRO A 209 -8.73 20.09 -16.19
C PRO A 209 -8.60 18.56 -16.22
N LYS A 210 -7.87 18.01 -17.20
CA LYS A 210 -7.65 16.56 -17.30
C LYS A 210 -6.86 16.00 -16.13
N ILE A 211 -5.76 16.67 -15.75
CA ILE A 211 -4.94 16.30 -14.59
C ILE A 211 -5.78 16.42 -13.33
N PHE A 212 -6.46 17.54 -13.15
CA PHE A 212 -7.29 17.81 -11.98
C PHE A 212 -8.39 16.75 -11.78
N LEU A 213 -9.07 16.32 -12.86
CA LEU A 213 -10.08 15.27 -12.80
C LEU A 213 -9.51 13.89 -12.44
N ILE A 214 -8.32 13.53 -12.95
CA ILE A 214 -7.65 12.30 -12.56
C ILE A 214 -7.35 12.32 -11.06
N LEU A 215 -6.81 13.41 -10.53
CA LEU A 215 -6.47 13.54 -9.11
C LEU A 215 -7.71 13.51 -8.20
N ILE A 216 -8.80 14.16 -8.60
CA ILE A 216 -10.06 14.06 -7.85
C ILE A 216 -10.57 12.62 -7.86
N GLY A 217 -10.40 11.87 -8.96
CA GLY A 217 -10.76 10.46 -9.01
C GLY A 217 -9.98 9.62 -8.00
N PHE A 218 -8.68 9.86 -7.82
CA PHE A 218 -7.90 9.22 -6.77
C PHE A 218 -8.45 9.54 -5.37
N ILE A 219 -8.74 10.81 -5.09
CA ILE A 219 -9.32 11.24 -3.81
C ILE A 219 -10.67 10.56 -3.56
N ILE A 220 -11.58 10.56 -4.55
CA ILE A 220 -12.91 9.97 -4.42
C ILE A 220 -12.81 8.47 -4.15
N VAL A 221 -11.95 7.74 -4.88
CA VAL A 221 -11.78 6.30 -4.66
C VAL A 221 -11.19 6.01 -3.27
N MET A 222 -10.25 6.85 -2.78
CA MET A 222 -9.74 6.70 -1.41
C MET A 222 -10.77 7.06 -0.34
N ILE A 223 -11.65 8.04 -0.58
CA ILE A 223 -12.80 8.30 0.29
C ILE A 223 -13.69 7.05 0.36
N LEU A 224 -14.03 6.45 -0.80
CA LEU A 224 -14.84 5.23 -0.89
C LEU A 224 -14.15 4.00 -0.29
N ALA A 225 -12.82 4.03 -0.18
CA ALA A 225 -12.02 2.97 0.43
C ALA A 225 -11.91 3.08 1.95
N SER A 226 -12.10 4.27 2.52
CA SER A 226 -11.80 4.54 3.93
C SER A 226 -13.00 5.00 4.78
N PHE A 227 -14.10 5.43 4.17
CA PHE A 227 -15.26 5.98 4.90
C PHE A 227 -15.86 5.03 5.95
N TYR A 228 -15.79 3.73 5.73
CA TYR A 228 -16.35 2.72 6.64
C TYR A 228 -15.45 2.38 7.84
N PHE A 229 -14.21 2.86 7.87
CA PHE A 229 -13.24 2.53 8.93
C PHE A 229 -13.76 2.79 10.35
N PRO A 230 -14.39 3.94 10.66
CA PRO A 230 -14.86 4.21 12.02
C PRO A 230 -16.13 3.44 12.40
N CYS A 231 -16.95 3.00 11.45
CA CYS A 231 -18.29 2.51 11.70
C CYS A 231 -18.49 1.01 11.42
N LEU A 232 -17.64 0.39 10.60
CA LEU A 232 -17.82 -0.99 10.15
C LEU A 232 -17.88 -1.99 11.30
N THR A 233 -16.92 -1.96 12.23
CA THR A 233 -16.84 -2.92 13.34
C THR A 233 -18.10 -2.85 14.20
N ASN A 234 -18.58 -1.64 14.54
CA ASN A 234 -19.79 -1.43 15.29
C ASN A 234 -21.02 -1.89 14.51
N HIS A 235 -21.09 -1.60 13.21
CA HIS A 235 -22.18 -2.03 12.34
C HIS A 235 -22.28 -3.57 12.28
N LEU A 236 -21.18 -4.27 12.10
CA LEU A 236 -21.15 -5.73 12.04
C LEU A 236 -21.49 -6.37 13.40
N LYS A 237 -21.02 -5.78 14.49
CA LYS A 237 -21.35 -6.23 15.86
C LYS A 237 -22.83 -6.06 16.17
N ASN A 238 -23.39 -4.89 15.90
CA ASN A 238 -24.76 -4.56 16.30
C ASN A 238 -25.84 -5.20 15.41
N ASN A 239 -25.59 -5.33 14.10
CA ASN A 239 -26.59 -5.83 13.15
C ASN A 239 -26.42 -7.31 12.79
N TYR A 240 -25.22 -7.87 12.95
CA TYR A 240 -24.92 -9.26 12.59
C TYR A 240 -24.36 -10.08 13.76
N SER A 241 -24.24 -9.50 14.96
CA SER A 241 -23.73 -10.15 16.18
C SER A 241 -22.33 -10.77 15.99
N LEU A 242 -21.50 -10.18 15.11
CA LEU A 242 -20.14 -10.64 14.87
C LEU A 242 -19.19 -10.14 15.95
N SER A 243 -18.23 -10.99 16.35
CA SER A 243 -17.17 -10.59 17.27
C SER A 243 -16.20 -9.58 16.61
N THR A 244 -15.48 -8.80 17.41
CA THR A 244 -14.45 -7.86 16.92
C THR A 244 -13.42 -8.56 16.06
N SER A 245 -12.98 -9.78 16.43
CA SER A 245 -12.05 -10.58 15.62
C SER A 245 -12.60 -10.90 14.24
N VAL A 246 -13.84 -11.36 14.15
CA VAL A 246 -14.47 -11.68 12.85
C VAL A 246 -14.65 -10.41 12.03
N SER A 247 -15.06 -9.31 12.67
CA SER A 247 -15.25 -8.01 12.02
C SER A 247 -13.91 -7.48 11.42
N SER A 248 -12.78 -7.74 12.08
CA SER A 248 -11.47 -7.35 11.58
C SER A 248 -11.12 -8.04 10.25
N LEU A 249 -11.59 -9.25 10.00
CA LEU A 249 -11.33 -9.98 8.75
C LEU A 249 -11.96 -9.30 7.53
N PHE A 250 -13.03 -8.54 7.71
CA PHE A 250 -13.67 -7.82 6.60
C PHE A 250 -12.76 -6.74 6.00
N PHE A 251 -11.85 -6.16 6.77
CA PHE A 251 -10.87 -5.19 6.27
C PHE A 251 -9.80 -5.82 5.36
N VAL A 252 -9.64 -7.14 5.39
CA VAL A 252 -8.70 -7.87 4.52
C VAL A 252 -9.25 -8.03 3.11
N ILE A 253 -10.59 -8.16 2.97
CA ILE A 253 -11.25 -8.51 1.71
C ILE A 253 -10.93 -7.52 0.58
N PRO A 254 -11.07 -6.18 0.77
CA PRO A 254 -10.75 -5.22 -0.28
C PRO A 254 -9.28 -5.26 -0.69
N ILE A 255 -8.36 -5.46 0.26
CA ILE A 255 -6.93 -5.52 -0.04
C ILE A 255 -6.61 -6.80 -0.83
N ALA A 256 -7.17 -7.95 -0.43
CA ALA A 256 -6.99 -9.20 -1.15
C ALA A 256 -7.53 -9.12 -2.60
N SER A 257 -8.70 -8.50 -2.80
CA SER A 257 -9.28 -8.32 -4.12
C SER A 257 -8.51 -7.28 -4.96
N TYR A 258 -7.93 -6.25 -4.34
CA TYR A 258 -7.01 -5.32 -4.98
C TYR A 258 -5.78 -6.04 -5.55
N ILE A 259 -5.11 -6.86 -4.72
CA ILE A 259 -3.94 -7.64 -5.13
C ILE A 259 -4.31 -8.62 -6.26
N LEU A 260 -5.48 -9.24 -6.18
CA LEU A 260 -5.94 -10.17 -7.20
C LEU A 260 -6.10 -9.48 -8.57
N ILE A 261 -6.76 -8.33 -8.62
CA ILE A 261 -7.00 -7.64 -9.89
C ILE A 261 -5.72 -7.05 -10.49
N LEU A 262 -4.72 -6.70 -9.68
CA LEU A 262 -3.43 -6.23 -10.17
C LEU A 262 -2.77 -7.23 -11.13
N GLN A 263 -2.94 -8.54 -10.92
CA GLN A 263 -2.38 -9.58 -11.79
C GLN A 263 -2.88 -9.51 -13.25
N PHE A 264 -4.06 -8.96 -13.44
CA PHE A 264 -4.72 -8.89 -14.77
C PHE A 264 -4.71 -7.48 -15.35
N LEU A 265 -4.25 -6.48 -14.58
CA LEU A 265 -4.45 -5.09 -14.92
C LEU A 265 -3.72 -4.68 -16.20
N ASP A 266 -2.47 -5.13 -16.39
CA ASP A 266 -1.69 -4.85 -17.60
C ASP A 266 -2.37 -5.40 -18.85
N TYR A 267 -2.88 -6.64 -18.79
CA TYR A 267 -3.64 -7.24 -19.88
C TYR A 267 -4.93 -6.44 -20.16
N LEU A 268 -5.66 -6.04 -19.12
CA LEU A 268 -6.89 -5.28 -19.27
C LEU A 268 -6.61 -3.89 -19.85
N THR A 269 -5.60 -3.19 -19.36
CA THR A 269 -5.24 -1.85 -19.82
C THR A 269 -4.73 -1.86 -21.26
N SER A 270 -3.91 -2.85 -21.63
CA SER A 270 -3.44 -3.01 -23.01
C SER A 270 -4.56 -3.32 -23.99
N LYS A 271 -5.59 -4.02 -23.54
CA LYS A 271 -6.72 -4.42 -24.38
C LYS A 271 -7.77 -3.32 -24.49
N PHE A 272 -8.14 -2.67 -23.40
CA PHE A 272 -9.29 -1.75 -23.34
C PHE A 272 -8.90 -0.27 -23.29
N GLY A 273 -7.64 0.06 -23.05
CA GLY A 273 -7.12 1.42 -22.92
C GLY A 273 -7.16 1.96 -21.49
N LEU A 274 -6.38 3.04 -21.28
CA LEU A 274 -6.16 3.62 -19.95
C LEU A 274 -7.43 4.25 -19.34
N TYR A 275 -8.11 5.11 -20.13
CA TYR A 275 -9.27 5.84 -19.63
C TYR A 275 -10.50 4.96 -19.48
N SER A 276 -10.63 3.92 -20.32
CA SER A 276 -11.68 2.92 -20.23
C SER A 276 -11.56 2.10 -18.96
N ILE A 277 -10.36 1.61 -18.64
CA ILE A 277 -10.08 0.84 -17.42
C ILE A 277 -10.19 1.73 -16.18
N TYR A 278 -9.72 2.97 -16.24
CA TYR A 278 -9.92 3.93 -15.16
C TYR A 278 -11.40 4.16 -14.86
N SER A 279 -12.21 4.37 -15.91
CA SER A 279 -13.66 4.55 -15.79
C SER A 279 -14.36 3.32 -15.21
N PHE A 280 -13.93 2.12 -15.63
CA PHE A 280 -14.41 0.85 -15.07
C PHE A 280 -14.12 0.79 -13.55
N GLY A 281 -12.90 1.15 -13.13
CA GLY A 281 -12.55 1.21 -11.71
C GLY A 281 -13.42 2.16 -10.90
N LEU A 282 -13.69 3.36 -11.44
CA LEU A 282 -14.61 4.33 -10.83
C LEU A 282 -16.03 3.77 -10.68
N ILE A 283 -16.57 3.12 -11.71
CA ILE A 283 -17.90 2.52 -11.66
C ILE A 283 -17.96 1.44 -10.58
N VAL A 284 -16.98 0.53 -10.57
CA VAL A 284 -16.95 -0.60 -9.62
C VAL A 284 -16.79 -0.10 -8.18
N SER A 285 -15.88 0.86 -7.94
CA SER A 285 -15.71 1.47 -6.60
C SER A 285 -16.97 2.19 -6.13
N THR A 286 -17.67 2.85 -7.05
CA THR A 286 -18.93 3.56 -6.76
C THR A 286 -20.07 2.60 -6.37
N LEU A 287 -20.12 1.42 -6.96
CA LEU A 287 -21.15 0.41 -6.64
C LEU A 287 -20.92 -0.25 -5.26
N SER A 288 -19.68 -0.30 -4.79
CA SER A 288 -19.33 -0.96 -3.52
C SER A 288 -20.20 -0.54 -2.33
N PRO A 289 -20.42 0.74 -2.02
CA PRO A 289 -21.23 1.15 -0.87
C PRO A 289 -22.68 0.61 -0.86
N LEU A 290 -23.29 0.38 -2.03
CA LEU A 290 -24.64 -0.19 -2.12
C LEU A 290 -24.73 -1.62 -1.60
N PHE A 291 -23.64 -2.37 -1.65
CA PHE A 291 -23.53 -3.73 -1.15
C PHE A 291 -23.01 -3.79 0.28
N LEU A 292 -22.26 -2.78 0.74
CA LEU A 292 -21.81 -2.69 2.15
C LEU A 292 -23.00 -2.50 3.10
N TYR A 293 -24.00 -1.75 2.69
CA TYR A 293 -25.32 -1.76 3.32
C TYR A 293 -26.39 -2.03 2.26
N PRO A 294 -26.79 -3.30 2.09
CA PRO A 294 -27.72 -3.67 1.03
C PRO A 294 -29.05 -2.91 1.15
N CYS A 295 -29.34 -2.12 0.11
CA CYS A 295 -30.65 -1.45 -0.03
C CYS A 295 -31.61 -2.35 -0.78
N PRO A 296 -32.93 -2.35 -0.48
CA PRO A 296 -33.89 -3.09 -1.28
C PRO A 296 -33.77 -2.76 -2.79
N PRO A 297 -33.77 -3.74 -3.69
CA PRO A 297 -34.16 -5.15 -3.51
C PRO A 297 -33.06 -6.11 -3.02
N ILE A 298 -31.85 -5.64 -2.73
CA ILE A 298 -30.72 -6.47 -2.32
C ILE A 298 -30.98 -7.02 -0.90
N PRO A 299 -30.91 -8.34 -0.68
CA PRO A 299 -31.14 -8.92 0.63
C PRO A 299 -30.01 -8.60 1.62
N ARG A 300 -30.38 -8.36 2.88
CA ARG A 300 -29.43 -8.00 3.95
C ARG A 300 -28.79 -9.23 4.58
N PHE A 301 -27.75 -9.76 3.97
CA PHE A 301 -26.98 -10.86 4.54
C PHE A 301 -25.48 -10.71 4.25
N ILE A 302 -24.66 -11.37 5.08
CA ILE A 302 -23.20 -11.23 5.09
C ILE A 302 -22.55 -11.38 3.71
N PRO A 303 -22.92 -12.33 2.82
CA PRO A 303 -22.34 -12.44 1.49
C PRO A 303 -22.46 -11.18 0.63
N CYS A 304 -23.53 -10.37 0.80
CA CYS A 304 -23.66 -9.10 0.09
C CYS A 304 -22.60 -8.09 0.55
N ILE A 305 -22.33 -8.04 1.86
CA ILE A 305 -21.28 -7.17 2.43
C ILE A 305 -19.91 -7.61 1.91
N VAL A 306 -19.62 -8.92 1.92
CA VAL A 306 -18.40 -9.48 1.34
C VAL A 306 -18.25 -9.07 -0.11
N PHE A 307 -19.32 -9.18 -0.91
CA PHE A 307 -19.32 -8.75 -2.30
C PHE A 307 -19.05 -7.25 -2.45
N GLY A 308 -19.61 -6.40 -1.58
CA GLY A 308 -19.31 -4.98 -1.53
C GLY A 308 -17.81 -4.70 -1.31
N PHE A 309 -17.18 -5.42 -0.38
CA PHE A 309 -15.74 -5.29 -0.15
C PHE A 309 -14.89 -5.81 -1.30
N LEU A 310 -15.30 -6.88 -1.98
CA LEU A 310 -14.66 -7.34 -3.20
C LEU A 310 -14.71 -6.27 -4.29
N LEU A 311 -15.88 -5.65 -4.52
CA LEU A 311 -16.02 -4.54 -5.46
C LEU A 311 -15.13 -3.35 -5.08
N ASN A 312 -15.02 -3.05 -3.79
CA ASN A 312 -14.17 -1.95 -3.31
C ASN A 312 -12.72 -2.13 -3.76
N GLY A 313 -12.11 -3.30 -3.50
CA GLY A 313 -10.73 -3.56 -3.89
C GLY A 313 -10.56 -3.71 -5.41
N ILE A 314 -11.48 -4.41 -6.10
CA ILE A 314 -11.44 -4.56 -7.57
C ILE A 314 -11.52 -3.19 -8.26
N GLY A 315 -12.24 -2.23 -7.70
CA GLY A 315 -12.38 -0.91 -8.29
C GLY A 315 -11.18 0.02 -8.07
N GLN A 316 -10.42 -0.16 -6.98
CA GLN A 316 -9.29 0.72 -6.64
C GLN A 316 -8.11 0.57 -7.61
N ALA A 317 -7.64 -0.65 -7.89
CA ALA A 317 -6.45 -0.88 -8.71
C ALA A 317 -6.57 -0.29 -10.13
N PRO A 318 -7.71 -0.44 -10.85
CA PRO A 318 -7.91 0.17 -12.15
C PRO A 318 -7.92 1.70 -12.14
N VAL A 319 -8.17 2.32 -11.00
CA VAL A 319 -8.09 3.78 -10.86
C VAL A 319 -6.65 4.21 -10.60
N PHE A 320 -5.96 3.61 -9.63
CA PHE A 320 -4.63 4.07 -9.24
C PHE A 320 -3.58 3.80 -10.31
N ILE A 321 -3.45 2.58 -10.82
CA ILE A 321 -2.34 2.23 -11.72
C ILE A 321 -2.49 2.87 -13.11
N PRO A 322 -3.59 2.67 -13.87
CA PRO A 322 -3.76 3.37 -15.13
C PRO A 322 -3.85 4.89 -14.97
N GLY A 323 -4.37 5.37 -13.83
CA GLY A 323 -4.43 6.78 -13.51
C GLY A 323 -3.05 7.43 -13.37
N LEU A 324 -2.08 6.75 -12.75
CA LEU A 324 -0.68 7.21 -12.67
C LEU A 324 -0.07 7.35 -14.06
N VAL A 325 -0.24 6.35 -14.92
CA VAL A 325 0.23 6.38 -16.31
C VAL A 325 -0.44 7.52 -17.09
N ALA A 326 -1.76 7.67 -16.94
CA ALA A 326 -2.49 8.76 -17.58
C ALA A 326 -2.01 10.13 -17.09
N LEU A 327 -1.69 10.27 -15.80
CA LEU A 327 -1.17 11.49 -15.19
C LEU A 327 0.20 11.85 -15.76
N SER A 328 1.15 10.90 -15.76
CA SER A 328 2.49 11.07 -16.31
C SER A 328 2.44 11.46 -17.79
N ASN A 329 1.64 10.75 -18.58
CA ASN A 329 1.44 11.06 -20.00
C ASN A 329 0.86 12.46 -20.26
N ASN A 330 -0.07 12.92 -19.41
CA ASN A 330 -0.62 14.29 -19.54
C ASN A 330 0.40 15.35 -19.13
N ILE A 331 1.23 15.11 -18.10
CA ILE A 331 2.31 16.02 -17.69
C ILE A 331 3.31 16.19 -18.84
N ARG A 332 3.77 15.11 -19.47
CA ARG A 332 4.69 15.14 -20.61
C ARG A 332 4.11 15.83 -21.84
N LYS A 333 2.81 15.73 -22.09
CA LYS A 333 2.12 16.44 -23.19
C LYS A 333 2.06 17.93 -22.96
N ILE A 334 2.04 18.38 -21.71
CA ILE A 334 1.97 19.81 -21.35
C ILE A 334 3.37 20.43 -21.38
N ASP A 335 4.38 19.74 -20.89
CA ASP A 335 5.75 20.20 -20.86
C ASP A 335 6.69 19.14 -21.47
N VAL A 336 7.00 19.36 -22.75
CA VAL A 336 7.84 18.44 -23.55
C VAL A 336 9.27 18.35 -23.05
N ASN A 337 9.72 19.33 -22.24
CA ASN A 337 11.09 19.34 -21.69
C ASN A 337 11.22 18.41 -20.47
N ILE A 338 10.11 17.94 -19.90
CA ILE A 338 10.12 16.99 -18.79
C ILE A 338 10.34 15.59 -19.33
N ASN A 339 11.41 14.94 -18.86
CA ASN A 339 11.65 13.53 -19.17
C ASN A 339 10.63 12.61 -18.47
N GLU A 340 10.60 11.36 -18.89
CA GLU A 340 9.64 10.38 -18.38
C GLU A 340 9.83 10.12 -16.88
N LEU A 341 11.07 10.06 -16.40
CA LEU A 341 11.42 9.84 -15.01
C LEU A 341 10.83 10.93 -14.12
N ILE A 342 11.09 12.21 -14.45
CA ILE A 342 10.57 13.34 -13.69
C ILE A 342 9.03 13.38 -13.72
N ALA A 343 8.40 13.05 -14.86
CA ALA A 343 6.95 13.00 -14.95
C ALA A 343 6.35 11.89 -14.03
N ASN A 344 7.01 10.74 -13.96
CA ASN A 344 6.63 9.64 -13.09
C ASN A 344 6.81 10.01 -11.61
N ASP A 345 7.90 10.68 -11.24
CA ASP A 345 8.16 11.12 -9.87
C ASP A 345 7.10 12.13 -9.41
N ILE A 346 6.78 13.14 -10.25
CA ILE A 346 5.71 14.09 -9.97
C ILE A 346 4.37 13.36 -9.79
N SER A 347 4.06 12.41 -10.68
CA SER A 347 2.81 11.66 -10.64
C SER A 347 2.70 10.83 -9.35
N SER A 348 3.76 10.17 -8.94
CA SER A 348 3.81 9.36 -7.71
C SER A 348 3.68 10.20 -6.45
N ALA A 349 4.39 11.34 -6.40
CA ALA A 349 4.31 12.27 -5.27
C ALA A 349 2.90 12.84 -5.08
N VAL A 350 2.27 13.24 -6.20
CA VAL A 350 0.90 13.79 -6.16
C VAL A 350 -0.12 12.70 -5.84
N ASN A 351 0.06 11.49 -6.34
CA ASN A 351 -0.78 10.35 -5.97
C ASN A 351 -0.74 10.07 -4.46
N THR A 352 0.45 10.05 -3.85
CA THR A 352 0.60 9.87 -2.40
C THR A 352 -0.15 10.95 -1.61
N LEU A 353 -0.08 12.21 -2.05
CA LEU A 353 -0.86 13.30 -1.44
C LEU A 353 -2.37 13.08 -1.56
N THR A 354 -2.86 12.62 -2.73
CA THR A 354 -4.30 12.36 -2.93
C THR A 354 -4.78 11.20 -2.08
N ILE A 355 -3.95 10.17 -1.85
CA ILE A 355 -4.23 9.08 -0.92
C ILE A 355 -4.43 9.62 0.49
N TYR A 356 -3.48 10.40 1.03
CA TYR A 356 -3.61 11.00 2.36
C TYR A 356 -4.85 11.90 2.49
N ILE A 357 -5.17 12.69 1.46
CA ILE A 357 -6.38 13.54 1.46
C ILE A 357 -7.64 12.67 1.53
N GLY A 358 -7.72 11.62 0.72
CA GLY A 358 -8.87 10.70 0.72
C GLY A 358 -9.03 9.96 2.04
N GLU A 359 -7.93 9.46 2.61
CA GLU A 359 -7.90 8.79 3.91
C GLU A 359 -8.21 9.74 5.08
N PHE A 360 -7.91 11.03 4.94
CA PHE A 360 -8.32 12.05 5.92
C PHE A 360 -9.81 12.33 5.83
N VAL A 361 -10.33 12.58 4.64
CA VAL A 361 -11.71 13.01 4.42
C VAL A 361 -12.71 11.87 4.61
N GLY A 362 -12.35 10.66 4.13
CA GLY A 362 -13.25 9.49 4.13
C GLY A 362 -13.79 9.13 5.50
N PRO A 363 -12.94 8.84 6.51
CA PRO A 363 -13.40 8.47 7.84
C PRO A 363 -14.16 9.59 8.57
N ILE A 364 -13.82 10.87 8.33
CA ILE A 364 -14.58 12.00 8.90
C ILE A 364 -16.02 11.98 8.39
N ILE A 365 -16.18 11.96 7.06
CA ILE A 365 -17.52 11.95 6.47
C ILE A 365 -18.26 10.68 6.86
N GLY A 366 -17.58 9.53 6.82
CA GLY A 366 -18.14 8.24 7.19
C GLY A 366 -18.63 8.20 8.62
N GLY A 367 -17.79 8.62 9.57
CA GLY A 367 -18.12 8.66 11.00
C GLY A 367 -19.26 9.65 11.30
N PHE A 368 -19.19 10.86 10.75
CA PHE A 368 -20.23 11.88 10.93
C PHE A 368 -21.59 11.43 10.39
N LEU A 369 -21.63 10.92 9.17
CA LEU A 369 -22.89 10.50 8.54
C LEU A 369 -23.48 9.26 9.21
N SER A 370 -22.63 8.31 9.58
CA SER A 370 -23.07 7.09 10.24
C SER A 370 -23.64 7.39 11.64
N PHE A 371 -22.96 8.25 12.40
CA PHE A 371 -23.43 8.67 13.72
C PHE A 371 -24.77 9.44 13.67
N LYS A 372 -24.92 10.36 12.70
CA LYS A 372 -26.08 11.24 12.64
C LYS A 372 -27.31 10.62 11.98
N TYR A 373 -27.08 9.79 10.93
CA TYR A 373 -28.15 9.32 10.05
C TYR A 373 -28.21 7.80 9.90
N ASP A 374 -27.32 7.04 10.54
CA ASP A 374 -27.10 5.60 10.37
C ASP A 374 -26.19 5.24 9.16
N PHE A 375 -25.49 4.11 9.28
CA PHE A 375 -24.57 3.57 8.27
C PHE A 375 -25.23 3.39 6.89
N LYS A 376 -26.54 3.10 6.86
CA LYS A 376 -27.33 3.02 5.62
C LYS A 376 -27.24 4.30 4.78
N TYR A 377 -27.51 5.43 5.40
CA TYR A 377 -27.51 6.72 4.69
C TYR A 377 -26.11 7.17 4.35
N CYS A 378 -25.12 6.80 5.16
CA CYS A 378 -23.72 7.01 4.84
C CYS A 378 -23.32 6.28 3.54
N CYS A 379 -23.63 4.99 3.43
CA CYS A 379 -23.35 4.21 2.21
C CYS A 379 -24.07 4.78 0.99
N PHE A 380 -25.33 5.18 1.12
CA PHE A 380 -26.09 5.78 0.01
C PHE A 380 -25.51 7.13 -0.42
N PHE A 381 -25.10 7.98 0.53
CA PHE A 381 -24.47 9.26 0.23
C PHE A 381 -23.11 9.07 -0.48
N MET A 382 -22.30 8.10 -0.03
CA MET A 382 -21.04 7.74 -0.70
C MET A 382 -21.27 7.24 -2.12
N PHE A 383 -22.32 6.45 -2.34
CA PHE A 383 -22.72 6.05 -3.70
C PHE A 383 -23.07 7.26 -4.58
N ILE A 384 -23.84 8.23 -4.06
CA ILE A 384 -24.20 9.45 -4.83
C ILE A 384 -22.94 10.26 -5.20
N ILE A 385 -22.02 10.48 -4.25
CA ILE A 385 -20.77 11.20 -4.52
C ILE A 385 -19.97 10.48 -5.62
N GLY A 386 -19.77 9.17 -5.47
CA GLY A 386 -19.06 8.36 -6.46
C GLY A 386 -19.73 8.39 -7.82
N ALA A 387 -21.07 8.21 -7.89
CA ALA A 387 -21.83 8.20 -9.12
C ALA A 387 -21.80 9.55 -9.84
N THR A 388 -21.94 10.64 -9.10
CA THR A 388 -21.89 11.99 -9.66
C THR A 388 -20.51 12.25 -10.27
N PHE A 389 -19.44 11.95 -9.53
CA PHE A 389 -18.09 12.14 -10.04
C PHE A 389 -17.79 11.22 -11.23
N THR A 390 -18.16 9.94 -11.14
CA THR A 390 -18.00 8.97 -12.25
C THR A 390 -18.70 9.46 -13.52
N GLY A 391 -19.93 9.99 -13.41
CA GLY A 391 -20.64 10.58 -14.52
C GLY A 391 -19.93 11.78 -15.14
N ILE A 392 -19.41 12.69 -14.31
CA ILE A 392 -18.61 13.84 -14.77
C ILE A 392 -17.34 13.36 -15.48
N PHE A 393 -16.61 12.41 -14.89
CA PHE A 393 -15.38 11.88 -15.47
C PHE A 393 -15.61 11.24 -16.83
N ILE A 394 -16.58 10.34 -16.92
CA ILE A 394 -16.95 9.68 -18.19
C ILE A 394 -17.37 10.73 -19.23
N GLY A 395 -18.17 11.73 -18.85
CA GLY A 395 -18.57 12.80 -19.75
C GLY A 395 -17.40 13.60 -20.31
N CYS A 396 -16.42 13.95 -19.46
CA CYS A 396 -15.24 14.72 -19.86
C CYS A 396 -14.25 13.91 -20.71
N PHE A 397 -14.16 12.59 -20.48
CA PHE A 397 -13.22 11.71 -21.17
C PHE A 397 -13.91 10.83 -22.25
N LEU A 398 -15.17 11.09 -22.58
CA LEU A 398 -15.96 10.29 -23.50
C LEU A 398 -15.30 10.10 -24.88
N GLY A 399 -14.60 11.13 -25.37
CA GLY A 399 -13.86 11.05 -26.62
C GLY A 399 -12.76 10.00 -26.58
N GLN A 400 -11.88 10.09 -25.57
CA GLN A 400 -10.77 9.16 -25.38
C GLN A 400 -11.27 7.72 -25.16
N ILE A 401 -12.30 7.54 -24.32
CA ILE A 401 -12.92 6.23 -24.07
C ILE A 401 -13.50 5.63 -25.36
N LYS A 402 -14.19 6.44 -26.17
CA LYS A 402 -14.71 5.98 -27.46
C LYS A 402 -13.60 5.57 -28.42
N ASP A 403 -12.53 6.35 -28.50
CA ASP A 403 -11.38 6.04 -29.35
C ASP A 403 -10.70 4.73 -28.91
N GLU A 404 -10.47 4.55 -27.60
CA GLU A 404 -9.92 3.33 -27.04
C GLU A 404 -10.80 2.10 -27.33
N VAL A 405 -12.12 2.22 -27.15
CA VAL A 405 -13.07 1.14 -27.42
C VAL A 405 -13.22 0.87 -28.94
N ALA A 406 -13.15 1.91 -29.78
CA ALA A 406 -13.23 1.74 -31.24
C ALA A 406 -12.02 0.95 -31.79
N HIS A 407 -10.84 1.07 -31.17
CA HIS A 407 -9.66 0.26 -31.52
C HIS A 407 -9.88 -1.24 -31.30
N LEU A 408 -10.70 -1.65 -30.32
CA LEU A 408 -11.08 -3.05 -30.11
C LEU A 408 -11.80 -3.66 -31.28
N PHE A 409 -12.59 -2.85 -31.99
CA PHE A 409 -13.43 -3.32 -33.12
C PHE A 409 -12.76 -3.16 -34.48
N LYS A 410 -11.70 -2.36 -34.61
CA LYS A 410 -11.01 -2.09 -35.87
C LYS A 410 -9.84 -3.03 -36.20
N GLY A 411 -9.54 -4.04 -35.38
CA GLY A 411 -8.57 -5.11 -35.68
C GLY A 411 -7.20 -4.60 -36.16
N LYS A 412 -6.26 -4.83 -35.37
CA LYS A 412 -4.77 -4.98 -35.48
C LYS A 412 -3.93 -4.31 -36.60
N GLU A 413 -4.39 -3.47 -37.47
CA GLU A 413 -3.56 -3.04 -38.60
C GLU A 413 -2.73 -1.74 -38.43
N ASN A 414 -2.95 -0.95 -37.35
CA ASN A 414 -2.24 0.34 -37.18
C ASN A 414 -1.57 0.55 -35.81
N ASP A 415 -1.34 -0.49 -35.02
CA ASP A 415 -0.99 -0.36 -33.60
C ASP A 415 0.51 -0.16 -33.29
N VAL A 416 1.41 -0.08 -34.26
CA VAL A 416 2.86 -0.12 -34.01
C VAL A 416 3.41 1.19 -33.44
N GLN A 417 2.79 2.33 -33.66
CA GLN A 417 3.36 3.64 -33.26
C GLN A 417 2.91 4.22 -31.90
N ILE A 418 1.81 3.76 -31.33
CA ILE A 418 1.35 4.25 -30.02
C ILE A 418 1.99 3.45 -28.88
N TYR A 419 2.43 2.24 -29.14
CA TYR A 419 2.94 1.28 -28.15
C TYR A 419 4.42 1.44 -27.77
N GLU A 420 5.24 2.08 -28.58
CA GLU A 420 6.67 2.25 -28.27
C GLU A 420 6.95 3.16 -27.05
N ASN A 421 6.04 4.07 -26.73
CA ASN A 421 6.15 4.95 -25.55
C ASN A 421 5.54 4.37 -24.26
N GLU A 422 4.81 3.27 -24.34
CA GLU A 422 4.23 2.58 -23.17
C GLU A 422 5.11 1.42 -22.68
N THR A 423 6.07 0.98 -23.50
CA THR A 423 6.86 -0.24 -23.21
C THR A 423 7.84 -0.05 -22.06
N SER A 424 8.41 1.14 -21.82
CA SER A 424 9.38 1.33 -20.74
C SER A 424 8.73 1.24 -19.34
N PHE A 425 7.53 1.77 -19.18
CA PHE A 425 6.78 1.63 -17.91
C PHE A 425 6.24 0.21 -17.73
N ARG A 426 5.93 -0.50 -18.83
CA ARG A 426 5.55 -1.93 -18.80
C ARG A 426 6.69 -2.83 -18.36
N GLU A 427 7.91 -2.55 -18.79
CA GLU A 427 9.07 -3.32 -18.35
C GLU A 427 9.31 -3.18 -16.84
N GLY A 428 9.12 -2.00 -16.25
CA GLY A 428 9.15 -1.79 -14.80
C GLY A 428 8.06 -2.57 -14.05
N LEU A 429 6.82 -2.56 -14.53
CA LEU A 429 5.69 -3.31 -13.93
C LEU A 429 5.80 -4.82 -14.16
N ILE A 430 6.24 -5.27 -15.35
CA ILE A 430 6.46 -6.69 -15.65
C ILE A 430 7.62 -7.24 -14.81
N ASN A 431 8.69 -6.45 -14.60
CA ASN A 431 9.80 -6.84 -13.73
C ASN A 431 9.34 -6.96 -12.27
N SER A 432 8.43 -6.11 -11.79
CA SER A 432 7.83 -6.25 -10.45
C SER A 432 6.97 -7.52 -10.31
N GLN A 433 6.24 -7.92 -11.37
CA GLN A 433 5.45 -9.15 -11.38
C GLN A 433 6.30 -10.42 -11.56
N ILE A 434 7.35 -10.36 -12.37
CA ILE A 434 8.33 -11.46 -12.53
C ILE A 434 9.04 -11.68 -11.18
N MET A 435 9.27 -10.64 -10.40
CA MET A 435 9.90 -10.77 -9.09
C MET A 435 8.96 -11.33 -8.04
N SER A 436 7.66 -11.06 -8.07
CA SER A 436 6.70 -11.75 -7.20
C SER A 436 6.71 -13.27 -7.47
N LYS A 437 6.82 -13.67 -8.74
CA LYS A 437 7.01 -15.08 -9.14
C LYS A 437 8.39 -15.63 -8.79
N SER A 438 9.46 -14.85 -8.97
CA SER A 438 10.83 -15.28 -8.65
C SER A 438 11.06 -15.33 -7.12
N LEU A 439 10.40 -14.51 -6.34
CA LEU A 439 10.39 -14.61 -4.87
C LEU A 439 9.62 -15.83 -4.38
N GLN A 440 8.52 -16.21 -5.03
CA GLN A 440 7.85 -17.49 -4.76
C GLN A 440 8.73 -18.69 -5.15
N ILE A 441 9.34 -18.67 -6.33
CA ILE A 441 10.23 -19.74 -6.80
C ILE A 441 11.52 -19.80 -5.97
N ASN A 442 12.12 -18.65 -5.59
CA ASN A 442 13.30 -18.63 -4.73
C ASN A 442 13.00 -18.99 -3.27
N ALA A 443 11.79 -18.71 -2.77
CA ALA A 443 11.35 -19.22 -1.48
C ALA A 443 11.21 -20.75 -1.49
N GLU A 444 10.58 -21.33 -2.51
CA GLU A 444 10.43 -22.78 -2.65
C GLU A 444 11.77 -23.47 -2.94
N THR A 445 12.62 -22.92 -3.81
CA THR A 445 13.96 -23.51 -4.07
C THR A 445 14.92 -23.32 -2.90
N SER A 446 14.85 -22.22 -2.15
CA SER A 446 15.65 -22.04 -0.92
C SER A 446 15.28 -23.02 0.18
N TRP A 447 13.99 -23.38 0.32
CA TRP A 447 13.55 -24.43 1.25
C TRP A 447 13.97 -25.83 0.77
N HIS A 448 13.85 -26.15 -0.50
CA HIS A 448 14.33 -27.42 -1.07
C HIS A 448 15.86 -27.54 -0.96
N PHE A 449 16.63 -26.51 -1.27
CA PHE A 449 18.09 -26.53 -1.15
C PHE A 449 18.57 -26.64 0.31
N LYS A 450 17.88 -26.04 1.27
CA LYS A 450 18.17 -26.24 2.70
C LYS A 450 17.83 -27.64 3.17
N PHE A 451 16.76 -28.24 2.67
CA PHE A 451 16.39 -29.63 3.00
C PHE A 451 17.37 -30.63 2.41
N GLU A 452 17.83 -30.45 1.17
CA GLU A 452 18.85 -31.32 0.55
C GLU A 452 20.23 -31.20 1.20
N VAL A 453 20.67 -29.97 1.54
CA VAL A 453 21.93 -29.74 2.26
C VAL A 453 21.90 -30.31 3.68
N LEU A 454 20.76 -30.25 4.36
CA LEU A 454 20.60 -30.89 5.68
C LEU A 454 20.49 -32.39 5.61
N SER A 455 19.86 -32.95 4.58
CA SER A 455 19.79 -34.39 4.35
C SER A 455 21.14 -34.96 3.90
N SER A 456 21.90 -34.25 3.05
CA SER A 456 23.23 -34.63 2.61
C SER A 456 24.30 -34.56 3.73
N ARG A 457 24.17 -33.61 4.67
CA ARG A 457 25.00 -33.56 5.89
C ARG A 457 24.71 -34.72 6.85
N ARG A 458 23.47 -35.17 6.96
CA ARG A 458 23.09 -36.31 7.80
C ARG A 458 23.62 -37.65 7.26
N ASN A 459 23.76 -37.79 5.93
CA ASN A 459 24.31 -38.99 5.29
C ASN A 459 25.84 -39.01 5.22
N ARG A 460 26.55 -37.87 5.41
CA ARG A 460 28.03 -37.83 5.45
C ARG A 460 28.63 -38.12 6.80
N THR A 461 27.86 -38.03 7.88
CA THR A 461 28.34 -38.42 9.23
C THR A 461 28.21 -39.90 9.53
N VAL A 462 27.52 -40.69 8.70
CA VAL A 462 27.39 -42.15 8.87
C VAL A 462 28.40 -42.91 8.02
N LYS A 463 29.11 -42.29 7.05
CA LYS A 463 30.08 -42.97 6.16
C LYS A 463 31.55 -42.65 6.39
N ARG A 464 31.94 -42.12 7.56
CA ARG A 464 33.35 -41.96 7.94
C ARG A 464 33.75 -42.81 9.14
N ARG A 465 33.49 -44.11 9.02
CA ARG A 465 34.24 -45.16 9.74
C ARG A 465 34.38 -46.36 8.81
N GLY A 466 35.50 -46.41 8.07
CA GLY A 466 35.84 -47.57 7.27
C GLY A 466 36.80 -47.25 6.14
N THR A 467 38.03 -47.54 6.39
CA THR A 467 39.12 -47.94 5.46
C THR A 467 39.83 -46.89 4.63
N ILE A 468 41.06 -46.71 5.06
CA ILE A 468 42.27 -46.26 4.35
C ILE A 468 42.65 -47.29 3.29
N LYS A 469 42.97 -46.88 2.07
CA LYS A 469 44.16 -47.30 1.28
C LYS A 469 44.13 -46.80 -0.16
N ASN A 470 45.23 -46.05 -0.49
CA ASN A 470 46.07 -46.05 -1.72
C ASN A 470 45.41 -46.07 -3.12
N THR A 471 45.72 -45.17 -4.02
CA THR A 471 46.94 -44.98 -4.81
C THR A 471 46.66 -43.97 -5.94
N SER A 472 47.51 -43.02 -6.07
CA SER A 472 48.26 -42.45 -7.22
C SER A 472 47.68 -42.49 -8.64
N LEU A 473 48.01 -41.41 -9.32
CA LEU A 473 48.49 -41.20 -10.71
C LEU A 473 47.51 -40.68 -11.77
N ASN A 474 47.92 -39.52 -12.20
CA ASN A 474 48.19 -39.06 -13.57
C ASN A 474 47.11 -38.45 -14.47
N HIS A 475 47.49 -37.24 -14.82
CA HIS A 475 47.72 -36.65 -16.15
C HIS A 475 46.56 -36.25 -17.07
N ASN A 476 46.55 -34.95 -17.29
CA ASN A 476 46.68 -34.26 -18.59
C ASN A 476 45.51 -34.12 -19.58
N PHE A 477 45.61 -32.94 -20.16
CA PHE A 477 45.12 -32.47 -21.48
C PHE A 477 43.71 -31.91 -21.52
N SER A 478 43.62 -30.62 -21.65
CA SER A 478 43.83 -29.63 -22.75
C SER A 478 42.62 -29.40 -23.63
N HIS A 479 42.36 -28.14 -23.72
CA HIS A 479 42.00 -27.34 -24.93
C HIS A 479 40.74 -27.67 -25.74
N SER A 480 40.06 -26.57 -25.91
CA SER A 480 39.57 -25.99 -27.18
C SER A 480 38.10 -26.15 -27.54
N LEU A 481 37.63 -25.05 -27.95
CA LEU A 481 36.78 -24.59 -29.04
C LEU A 481 35.46 -24.05 -28.51
N LEU A 482 35.31 -22.77 -28.40
CA LEU A 482 35.05 -21.71 -29.40
C LEU A 482 34.22 -22.16 -30.61
N SER A 483 33.19 -21.40 -30.72
CA SER A 483 32.48 -20.97 -31.94
C SER A 483 31.19 -21.67 -32.27
N SER A 484 30.29 -20.86 -32.44
CA SER A 484 29.39 -20.53 -33.57
C SER A 484 27.93 -20.83 -33.36
N ILE A 485 27.27 -19.77 -33.64
CA ILE A 485 26.19 -19.54 -34.61
C ILE A 485 24.77 -19.68 -34.03
N ASN A 486 24.19 -18.67 -34.10
CA ASN A 486 23.05 -17.84 -34.54
C ASN A 486 22.08 -17.46 -33.46
#